data_f066ff6e5dadbb5f87abcff65fc2488b
#
_entry.id   f066ff6e5dadbb5f87abcff65fc2488b
#
_cell.length_a   1.000
_cell.length_b   1.000
_cell.length_c   1.000
_cell.angle_alpha   90.00
_cell.angle_beta   90.00
_cell.angle_gamma   90.00
#
_symmetry.space_group_name_H-M   'P 1'
#
loop_
_entity.id
_entity.type
_entity.pdbx_description
1 polymer ?
#
loop_
_entity_poly.entity_id
_entity_poly.type
_entity_poly.pdbx_seq_one_letter_code
_entity_poly.pdbx_strand_id
1 'polypeptide(L)'
;MSLCCIHQIINTVVNPMSYFSYHPHLTQGLRSSIVDWLVLVSDEVNLKSTTFNLGISIMDRYLAKKSNISRDKMQAISICSLNLASKIEDFVTIGIENCRHFINYNYDIQYLIELEYDIIITLKCDLRIPTIVEHIKEIGFKRGNNITQQFFAHYLIDILLVTIDYIYYDPKTLAEAIINFSREIKNSMDFSESNFEIFVNGNIIYQYIYCKWFDYNAGKYREINNKYGHKRFYTIAKTIVPTIICDWKPINFPDCFNSCYQINNNRNYYVYNNYELSIMPKNEILGKGTYGTVVKSTFMDHDIALKSTICDEEIETFTLRELCHLVKLKHENIVDIYGFGMNNKTSLFYISLELGLSSIFQKIFIKHETINEEDKIKYIIQLLSAIDYMHQNKIMHRDLSVANIIIDKDNNLKVCDLGLSKFFYNFDFCKYSTGVCTITSRPIELLLNYEKYNEKIDIWSCACIIGVILRNSAIFEANTEQEAINEIYHILGTPTELQQSKADYLRESMIDIDPKIRTGFVDLEKKYPEETQIIYDMLDYDIKKRLTASEALDRFQNIYKKK
;
A
#
# COMPACT_ATOMS: atom_id res chain seq x y z
N MET A 1 -0.13 30.96 -12.09
CA MET A 1 -1.28 30.71 -11.22
C MET A 1 -1.26 31.73 -10.10
N SER A 2 -2.33 32.49 -9.91
CA SER A 2 -2.36 33.60 -8.96
C SER A 2 -2.33 33.09 -7.52
N LEU A 3 -1.70 33.85 -6.62
CA LEU A 3 -1.70 33.64 -5.16
C LEU A 3 -3.09 33.30 -4.57
N CYS A 4 -4.16 33.65 -5.28
CA CYS A 4 -5.53 33.39 -4.87
C CYS A 4 -5.93 31.91 -4.93
N CYS A 5 -5.33 31.09 -5.82
CA CYS A 5 -5.60 29.64 -5.89
C CYS A 5 -4.90 28.85 -4.78
N ILE A 6 -3.82 29.41 -4.24
CA ILE A 6 -3.10 28.82 -3.09
C ILE A 6 -3.92 29.04 -1.79
N HIS A 7 -4.69 30.11 -1.69
CA HIS A 7 -5.52 30.42 -0.52
C HIS A 7 -6.80 29.56 -0.40
N GLN A 8 -7.31 28.97 -1.46
CA GLN A 8 -8.56 28.17 -1.41
C GLN A 8 -8.36 26.70 -1.03
N ILE A 9 -7.10 26.20 -1.05
CA ILE A 9 -6.76 24.82 -0.62
C ILE A 9 -6.45 24.74 0.89
N ILE A 10 -6.46 25.89 1.59
CA ILE A 10 -5.91 26.04 2.95
C ILE A 10 -7.02 26.14 4.01
N ASN A 11 -8.02 25.32 4.00
CA ASN A 11 -8.98 25.34 5.11
C ASN A 11 -9.13 23.95 5.74
N THR A 12 -8.33 23.72 6.74
CA THR A 12 -8.52 22.90 7.98
C THR A 12 -7.19 22.31 8.46
N VAL A 13 -6.61 22.84 9.52
CA VAL A 13 -5.22 22.61 9.85
C VAL A 13 -4.96 22.55 11.35
N VAL A 14 -4.13 21.58 11.77
CA VAL A 14 -3.49 21.56 13.09
C VAL A 14 -2.28 22.49 13.05
N ASN A 15 -2.28 23.52 13.87
CA ASN A 15 -1.22 24.53 14.00
C ASN A 15 0.12 23.89 14.40
N PRO A 16 1.23 24.03 13.64
CA PRO A 16 2.53 23.46 14.02
C PRO A 16 3.18 24.15 15.24
N MET A 17 2.81 25.37 15.54
CA MET A 17 3.13 25.89 16.88
C MET A 17 2.44 25.06 17.96
N SER A 18 1.29 24.45 17.67
CA SER A 18 0.60 23.54 18.57
C SER A 18 1.32 22.20 18.74
N TYR A 19 1.99 21.68 17.69
CA TYR A 19 2.70 20.40 17.78
C TYR A 19 3.75 20.42 18.91
N PHE A 20 4.66 21.39 18.93
CA PHE A 20 5.62 21.55 20.02
C PHE A 20 5.03 22.20 21.27
N SER A 21 3.97 23.02 21.15
CA SER A 21 3.30 23.60 22.30
C SER A 21 2.54 22.56 23.14
N TYR A 22 2.08 21.46 22.52
CA TYR A 22 1.53 20.32 23.25
C TYR A 22 2.58 19.44 23.93
N HIS A 23 3.87 19.63 23.59
CA HIS A 23 4.98 18.84 24.07
C HIS A 23 6.11 19.73 24.60
N PRO A 24 6.02 20.28 25.82
CA PRO A 24 6.99 21.24 26.35
C PRO A 24 8.46 20.74 26.37
N HIS A 25 8.65 19.43 26.35
CA HIS A 25 9.97 18.78 26.38
C HIS A 25 10.50 18.40 25.00
N LEU A 26 9.73 18.61 23.93
CA LEU A 26 10.13 18.33 22.58
C LEU A 26 10.53 19.61 21.86
N THR A 27 11.64 19.53 21.15
CA THR A 27 12.15 20.64 20.32
C THR A 27 12.35 20.19 18.88
N GLN A 28 12.34 21.13 17.95
CA GLN A 28 12.67 20.86 16.55
C GLN A 28 14.05 20.19 16.42
N GLY A 29 15.05 20.65 17.21
CA GLY A 29 16.38 20.04 17.20
C GLY A 29 16.40 18.58 17.65
N LEU A 30 15.57 18.20 18.64
CA LEU A 30 15.43 16.80 19.06
C LEU A 30 14.79 15.98 17.93
N ARG A 31 13.69 16.47 17.34
CA ARG A 31 13.04 15.78 16.22
C ARG A 31 14.01 15.60 15.05
N SER A 32 14.75 16.64 14.68
CA SER A 32 15.72 16.57 13.59
C SER A 32 16.81 15.53 13.87
N SER A 33 17.30 15.43 15.10
CA SER A 33 18.28 14.40 15.50
C SER A 33 17.70 12.98 15.43
N ILE A 34 16.43 12.81 15.79
CA ILE A 34 15.72 11.54 15.68
C ILE A 34 15.56 11.13 14.21
N VAL A 35 15.16 12.06 13.34
CA VAL A 35 14.99 11.75 11.90
C VAL A 35 16.33 11.39 11.27
N ASP A 36 17.40 12.11 11.58
CA ASP A 36 18.76 11.79 11.10
C ASP A 36 19.22 10.40 11.59
N TRP A 37 18.93 10.04 12.85
CA TRP A 37 19.16 8.70 13.37
C TRP A 37 18.31 7.63 12.64
N LEU A 38 17.04 7.89 12.32
CA LEU A 38 16.20 6.94 11.56
C LEU A 38 16.73 6.71 10.14
N VAL A 39 17.50 7.63 9.56
CA VAL A 39 18.19 7.38 8.27
C VAL A 39 19.19 6.24 8.42
N LEU A 40 19.98 6.20 9.51
CA LEU A 40 20.89 5.08 9.81
C LEU A 40 20.15 3.77 9.92
N VAL A 41 19.09 3.74 10.74
CA VAL A 41 18.26 2.53 10.90
C VAL A 41 17.70 2.07 9.55
N SER A 42 17.15 3.00 8.77
CA SER A 42 16.58 2.70 7.46
C SER A 42 17.61 2.13 6.48
N ASP A 43 18.85 2.62 6.50
CA ASP A 43 19.93 2.13 5.62
C ASP A 43 20.44 0.76 6.09
N GLU A 44 20.55 0.53 7.40
CA GLU A 44 21.00 -0.74 7.99
C GLU A 44 20.05 -1.90 7.65
N VAL A 45 18.74 -1.67 7.73
CA VAL A 45 17.72 -2.68 7.39
C VAL A 45 17.26 -2.60 5.92
N ASN A 46 17.88 -1.75 5.12
CA ASN A 46 17.63 -1.58 3.68
C ASN A 46 16.15 -1.29 3.33
N LEU A 47 15.52 -0.37 4.06
CA LEU A 47 14.14 0.03 3.80
C LEU A 47 14.02 0.85 2.51
N LYS A 48 12.83 0.81 1.91
CA LYS A 48 12.49 1.68 0.78
C LYS A 48 12.35 3.14 1.24
N SER A 49 12.69 4.07 0.35
CA SER A 49 12.47 5.51 0.63
C SER A 49 11.00 5.84 0.88
N THR A 50 10.05 5.11 0.28
CA THR A 50 8.62 5.24 0.56
C THR A 50 8.30 4.86 2.00
N THR A 51 8.90 3.79 2.50
CA THR A 51 8.73 3.31 3.88
C THR A 51 9.28 4.30 4.88
N PHE A 52 10.49 4.80 4.65
CA PHE A 52 11.10 5.84 5.49
C PHE A 52 10.21 7.09 5.56
N ASN A 53 9.76 7.59 4.41
CA ASN A 53 8.89 8.76 4.34
C ASN A 53 7.55 8.53 5.07
N LEU A 54 6.95 7.36 4.90
CA LEU A 54 5.72 6.97 5.60
C LEU A 54 5.94 6.88 7.11
N GLY A 55 7.06 6.32 7.57
CA GLY A 55 7.39 6.21 8.99
C GLY A 55 7.49 7.58 9.67
N ILE A 56 8.17 8.54 9.03
CA ILE A 56 8.23 9.93 9.51
C ILE A 56 6.82 10.55 9.56
N SER A 57 6.01 10.33 8.53
CA SER A 57 4.63 10.84 8.49
C SER A 57 3.77 10.24 9.61
N ILE A 58 3.86 8.94 9.90
CA ILE A 58 3.15 8.28 11.00
C ILE A 58 3.57 8.92 12.34
N MET A 59 4.88 9.07 12.56
CA MET A 59 5.42 9.71 13.78
C MET A 59 4.86 11.11 13.97
N ASP A 60 4.98 11.98 12.96
CA ASP A 60 4.55 13.38 13.07
C ASP A 60 3.02 13.51 13.29
N ARG A 61 2.22 12.68 12.61
CA ARG A 61 0.77 12.64 12.77
C ARG A 61 0.36 12.14 14.14
N TYR A 62 1.05 11.16 14.69
CA TYR A 62 0.82 10.67 16.05
C TYR A 62 1.14 11.75 17.08
N LEU A 63 2.31 12.40 16.97
CA LEU A 63 2.72 13.49 17.86
C LEU A 63 1.74 14.68 17.79
N ALA A 64 1.18 14.98 16.62
CA ALA A 64 0.19 16.05 16.46
C ALA A 64 -1.17 15.74 17.12
N LYS A 65 -1.46 14.48 17.47
CA LYS A 65 -2.71 14.07 18.14
C LYS A 65 -2.56 13.82 19.64
N LYS A 66 -1.35 13.58 20.09
CA LYS A 66 -1.04 13.37 21.52
C LYS A 66 -0.58 14.68 22.16
N SER A 67 -0.53 14.68 23.47
CA SER A 67 0.02 15.76 24.29
C SER A 67 0.95 15.20 25.36
N ASN A 68 1.85 16.04 25.88
CA ASN A 68 2.73 15.71 27.02
C ASN A 68 3.64 14.49 26.80
N ILE A 69 4.10 14.26 25.59
CA ILE A 69 5.08 13.20 25.32
C ILE A 69 6.43 13.61 25.88
N SER A 70 7.02 12.75 26.69
CA SER A 70 8.34 12.97 27.27
C SER A 70 9.45 12.69 26.25
N ARG A 71 10.60 13.31 26.46
CA ARG A 71 11.76 13.23 25.55
C ARG A 71 12.27 11.80 25.38
N ASP A 72 12.29 11.01 26.46
CA ASP A 72 12.76 9.63 26.48
C ASP A 72 11.93 8.70 25.57
N LYS A 73 10.63 8.96 25.39
CA LYS A 73 9.74 8.16 24.56
C LYS A 73 9.93 8.38 23.05
N MET A 74 10.65 9.42 22.65
CA MET A 74 10.76 9.80 21.23
C MET A 74 11.40 8.70 20.36
N GLN A 75 12.46 8.04 20.87
CA GLN A 75 13.08 6.95 20.10
C GLN A 75 12.12 5.76 19.92
N ALA A 76 11.40 5.36 20.99
CA ALA A 76 10.44 4.28 20.89
C ALA A 76 9.30 4.61 19.91
N ILE A 77 8.72 5.81 20.00
CA ILE A 77 7.67 6.26 19.08
C ILE A 77 8.16 6.26 17.62
N SER A 78 9.37 6.75 17.39
CA SER A 78 9.94 6.88 16.06
C SER A 78 10.20 5.52 15.41
N ILE A 79 10.80 4.59 16.16
CA ILE A 79 11.11 3.25 15.65
C ILE A 79 9.84 2.43 15.44
N CYS A 80 8.85 2.50 16.34
CA CYS A 80 7.54 1.86 16.16
C CYS A 80 6.81 2.42 14.93
N SER A 81 6.87 3.74 14.72
CA SER A 81 6.28 4.36 13.51
C SER A 81 6.96 3.88 12.23
N LEU A 82 8.29 3.70 12.25
CA LEU A 82 9.03 3.16 11.12
C LEU A 82 8.74 1.66 10.91
N ASN A 83 8.60 0.88 11.98
CA ASN A 83 8.21 -0.53 11.90
C ASN A 83 6.80 -0.70 11.34
N LEU A 84 5.83 0.08 11.78
CA LEU A 84 4.48 0.08 11.21
C LEU A 84 4.50 0.42 9.71
N ALA A 85 5.30 1.40 9.31
CA ALA A 85 5.48 1.72 7.89
C ALA A 85 6.10 0.56 7.11
N SER A 86 7.09 -0.14 7.67
CA SER A 86 7.72 -1.30 7.03
C SER A 86 6.74 -2.46 6.86
N LYS A 87 5.88 -2.73 7.86
CA LYS A 87 4.81 -3.74 7.77
C LYS A 87 3.83 -3.43 6.63
N ILE A 88 3.57 -2.16 6.36
CA ILE A 88 2.67 -1.75 5.27
C ILE A 88 3.35 -1.83 3.90
N GLU A 89 4.59 -1.29 3.77
CA GLU A 89 5.23 -1.02 2.48
C GLU A 89 6.25 -2.08 2.04
N ASP A 90 6.95 -2.74 2.97
CA ASP A 90 8.04 -3.63 2.63
C ASP A 90 7.66 -5.12 2.64
N PHE A 91 8.53 -5.94 2.08
CA PHE A 91 8.42 -7.38 2.15
C PHE A 91 9.08 -7.92 3.42
N VAL A 92 10.28 -7.42 3.73
CA VAL A 92 10.98 -7.70 4.97
C VAL A 92 10.75 -6.52 5.90
N THR A 93 10.17 -6.78 7.06
CA THR A 93 9.87 -5.78 8.08
C THR A 93 11.06 -5.61 9.03
N ILE A 94 11.08 -4.52 9.79
CA ILE A 94 12.09 -4.33 10.84
C ILE A 94 11.92 -5.42 11.90
N GLY A 95 10.67 -5.65 12.36
CA GLY A 95 10.33 -6.52 13.46
C GLY A 95 10.55 -5.87 14.83
N ILE A 96 9.74 -6.26 15.82
CA ILE A 96 9.73 -5.57 17.12
C ILE A 96 11.02 -5.80 17.92
N GLU A 97 11.65 -6.97 17.77
CA GLU A 97 12.90 -7.28 18.45
C GLU A 97 14.08 -6.45 17.92
N ASN A 98 14.12 -6.22 16.59
CA ASN A 98 15.09 -5.30 16.00
C ASN A 98 14.80 -3.85 16.45
N CYS A 99 13.54 -3.45 16.54
CA CYS A 99 13.18 -2.15 17.09
C CYS A 99 13.74 -1.98 18.51
N ARG A 100 13.60 -2.99 19.36
CA ARG A 100 14.13 -3.03 20.71
C ARG A 100 15.66 -2.94 20.73
N HIS A 101 16.33 -3.63 19.80
CA HIS A 101 17.78 -3.54 19.66
C HIS A 101 18.25 -2.11 19.33
N PHE A 102 17.63 -1.46 18.35
CA PHE A 102 17.99 -0.09 17.93
C PHE A 102 17.84 0.97 19.03
N ILE A 103 16.98 0.73 20.02
CA ILE A 103 16.81 1.59 21.20
C ILE A 103 17.53 1.06 22.44
N ASN A 104 18.56 0.22 22.27
CA ASN A 104 19.40 -0.33 23.33
C ASN A 104 18.62 -1.05 24.44
N TYR A 105 17.53 -1.76 24.08
CA TYR A 105 16.70 -2.53 25.03
C TYR A 105 16.09 -1.71 26.18
N ASN A 106 15.93 -0.39 26.00
CA ASN A 106 15.36 0.51 27.01
C ASN A 106 13.90 0.22 27.35
N TYR A 107 13.19 -0.52 26.47
CA TYR A 107 11.80 -0.92 26.65
C TYR A 107 11.64 -2.42 26.40
N ASP A 108 10.65 -3.04 27.06
CA ASP A 108 10.30 -4.42 26.77
C ASP A 108 9.44 -4.55 25.49
N ILE A 109 9.30 -5.77 24.99
CA ILE A 109 8.53 -6.06 23.77
C ILE A 109 7.07 -5.67 23.95
N GLN A 110 6.48 -6.00 25.11
CA GLN A 110 5.07 -5.73 25.38
C GLN A 110 4.76 -4.23 25.33
N TYR A 111 5.64 -3.40 25.88
CA TYR A 111 5.50 -1.94 25.80
C TYR A 111 5.52 -1.45 24.33
N LEU A 112 6.41 -2.00 23.50
CA LEU A 112 6.51 -1.59 22.09
C LEU A 112 5.28 -2.03 21.29
N ILE A 113 4.72 -3.22 21.56
CA ILE A 113 3.46 -3.69 20.95
C ILE A 113 2.30 -2.77 21.35
N GLU A 114 2.21 -2.42 22.64
CA GLU A 114 1.19 -1.50 23.15
C GLU A 114 1.33 -0.10 22.54
N LEU A 115 2.55 0.35 22.30
CA LEU A 115 2.83 1.61 21.64
C LEU A 115 2.43 1.59 20.16
N GLU A 116 2.74 0.52 19.41
CA GLU A 116 2.24 0.33 18.05
C GLU A 116 0.71 0.37 18.01
N TYR A 117 0.07 -0.33 18.93
CA TYR A 117 -1.39 -0.34 19.04
C TYR A 117 -1.96 1.05 19.36
N ASP A 118 -1.33 1.80 20.28
CA ASP A 118 -1.73 3.18 20.58
C ASP A 118 -1.57 4.12 19.37
N ILE A 119 -0.51 3.95 18.57
CA ILE A 119 -0.32 4.69 17.32
C ILE A 119 -1.46 4.35 16.33
N ILE A 120 -1.79 3.08 16.16
CA ILE A 120 -2.87 2.60 15.26
C ILE A 120 -4.20 3.23 15.66
N ILE A 121 -4.56 3.18 16.94
CA ILE A 121 -5.83 3.75 17.46
C ILE A 121 -5.84 5.27 17.28
N THR A 122 -4.76 5.95 17.69
CA THR A 122 -4.66 7.40 17.66
C THR A 122 -4.84 7.94 16.23
N LEU A 123 -4.31 7.21 15.25
CA LEU A 123 -4.43 7.53 13.83
C LEU A 123 -5.67 6.90 13.17
N LYS A 124 -6.56 6.27 13.96
CA LYS A 124 -7.79 5.63 13.47
C LYS A 124 -7.52 4.66 12.31
N CYS A 125 -6.45 3.89 12.40
CA CYS A 125 -5.96 2.95 11.37
C CYS A 125 -5.64 3.59 9.99
N ASP A 126 -5.77 4.91 9.85
CA ASP A 126 -5.38 5.62 8.63
C ASP A 126 -3.86 5.87 8.64
N LEU A 127 -3.08 4.78 8.68
CA LEU A 127 -1.63 4.87 8.74
C LEU A 127 -1.02 5.24 7.40
N ARG A 128 -1.62 4.78 6.31
CA ARG A 128 -1.08 4.93 4.97
C ARG A 128 -1.68 6.12 4.24
N ILE A 129 -0.83 7.11 3.95
CA ILE A 129 -1.16 8.27 3.11
C ILE A 129 -0.20 8.33 1.91
N PRO A 130 -0.57 8.95 0.77
CA PRO A 130 0.35 9.22 -0.32
C PRO A 130 1.53 10.07 0.16
N THR A 131 2.74 9.59 -0.05
CA THR A 131 3.96 10.27 0.38
C THR A 131 4.54 11.15 -0.73
N ILE A 132 5.37 12.11 -0.36
CA ILE A 132 6.07 12.98 -1.34
C ILE A 132 6.94 12.13 -2.27
N VAL A 133 7.57 11.07 -1.75
CA VAL A 133 8.41 10.15 -2.54
C VAL A 133 7.61 9.44 -3.63
N GLU A 134 6.35 9.09 -3.37
CA GLU A 134 5.48 8.48 -4.38
C GLU A 134 5.17 9.45 -5.52
N HIS A 135 4.83 10.68 -5.17
CA HIS A 135 4.61 11.72 -6.18
C HIS A 135 5.90 12.02 -6.97
N ILE A 136 7.08 12.03 -6.34
CA ILE A 136 8.37 12.16 -7.03
C ILE A 136 8.54 11.03 -8.05
N LYS A 137 8.30 9.79 -7.66
CA LYS A 137 8.42 8.62 -8.57
C LYS A 137 7.43 8.72 -9.73
N GLU A 138 6.17 9.00 -9.44
CA GLU A 138 5.13 9.11 -10.48
C GLU A 138 5.41 10.22 -11.48
N ILE A 139 5.72 11.42 -11.00
CA ILE A 139 5.98 12.60 -11.85
C ILE A 139 7.30 12.41 -12.61
N GLY A 140 8.34 11.91 -11.93
CA GLY A 140 9.65 11.66 -12.52
C GLY A 140 9.58 10.64 -13.66
N PHE A 141 8.81 9.56 -13.49
CA PHE A 141 8.56 8.57 -14.53
C PHE A 141 7.83 9.18 -15.73
N LYS A 142 6.71 9.88 -15.50
CA LYS A 142 5.94 10.54 -16.57
C LYS A 142 6.75 11.57 -17.36
N ARG A 143 7.73 12.21 -16.72
CA ARG A 143 8.58 13.24 -17.34
C ARG A 143 9.89 12.71 -17.91
N GLY A 144 10.16 11.41 -17.84
CA GLY A 144 11.38 10.78 -18.34
C GLY A 144 12.65 11.24 -17.62
N ASN A 145 12.59 11.49 -16.30
CA ASN A 145 13.76 11.85 -15.50
C ASN A 145 14.80 10.72 -15.51
N ASN A 146 16.06 11.06 -15.72
CA ASN A 146 17.14 10.09 -15.62
C ASN A 146 17.38 9.67 -14.14
N ILE A 147 18.06 8.55 -13.97
CA ILE A 147 18.29 7.92 -12.65
C ILE A 147 18.98 8.86 -11.66
N THR A 148 19.92 9.67 -12.13
CA THR A 148 20.65 10.61 -11.26
C THR A 148 19.75 11.74 -10.77
N GLN A 149 18.85 12.25 -11.62
CA GLN A 149 17.85 13.26 -11.23
C GLN A 149 16.86 12.68 -10.21
N GLN A 150 16.47 11.42 -10.36
CA GLN A 150 15.63 10.73 -9.39
C GLN A 150 16.35 10.60 -8.04
N PHE A 151 17.60 10.14 -8.01
CA PHE A 151 18.37 10.06 -6.76
C PHE A 151 18.58 11.42 -6.11
N PHE A 152 18.79 12.47 -6.90
CA PHE A 152 18.94 13.81 -6.35
C PHE A 152 17.61 14.33 -5.75
N ALA A 153 16.48 14.04 -6.39
CA ALA A 153 15.18 14.35 -5.82
C ALA A 153 14.92 13.58 -4.50
N HIS A 154 15.31 12.30 -4.43
CA HIS A 154 15.22 11.54 -3.18
C HIS A 154 16.14 12.08 -2.08
N TYR A 155 17.35 12.51 -2.43
CA TYR A 155 18.26 13.17 -1.49
C TYR A 155 17.67 14.46 -0.92
N LEU A 156 17.08 15.30 -1.77
CA LEU A 156 16.46 16.54 -1.33
C LEU A 156 15.28 16.28 -0.39
N ILE A 157 14.41 15.31 -0.68
CA ILE A 157 13.28 15.03 0.23
C ILE A 157 13.76 14.49 1.57
N ASP A 158 14.77 13.61 1.60
CA ASP A 158 15.31 13.11 2.87
C ASP A 158 15.84 14.28 3.73
N ILE A 159 16.49 15.29 3.12
CA ILE A 159 16.90 16.52 3.82
C ILE A 159 15.68 17.30 4.34
N LEU A 160 14.65 17.47 3.50
CA LEU A 160 13.46 18.24 3.91
C LEU A 160 12.72 17.58 5.07
N LEU A 161 12.74 16.25 5.15
CA LEU A 161 12.13 15.48 6.24
C LEU A 161 12.83 15.68 7.60
N VAL A 162 14.10 16.08 7.62
CA VAL A 162 14.83 16.38 8.87
C VAL A 162 14.16 17.53 9.62
N THR A 163 13.58 18.48 8.92
CA THR A 163 12.80 19.56 9.53
C THR A 163 11.30 19.30 9.39
N ILE A 164 10.49 19.89 10.25
CA ILE A 164 9.04 19.70 10.20
C ILE A 164 8.36 20.55 9.11
N ASP A 165 9.07 21.52 8.56
CA ASP A 165 8.48 22.55 7.69
C ASP A 165 7.87 21.99 6.38
N TYR A 166 8.27 20.77 5.96
CA TYR A 166 7.73 20.13 4.76
C TYR A 166 6.21 19.88 4.84
N ILE A 167 5.66 19.77 6.04
CA ILE A 167 4.23 19.51 6.27
C ILE A 167 3.34 20.69 5.87
N TYR A 168 3.91 21.88 5.67
CA TYR A 168 3.17 23.06 5.20
C TYR A 168 2.86 23.04 3.71
N TYR A 169 3.49 22.14 2.96
CA TYR A 169 3.33 22.06 1.53
C TYR A 169 2.48 20.86 1.16
N ASP A 170 1.61 21.03 0.16
CA ASP A 170 0.94 19.90 -0.46
C ASP A 170 1.99 18.91 -1.02
N PRO A 171 1.92 17.60 -0.69
CA PRO A 171 2.93 16.63 -1.08
C PRO A 171 3.19 16.56 -2.58
N LYS A 172 2.14 16.70 -3.41
CA LYS A 172 2.27 16.68 -4.87
C LYS A 172 2.97 17.94 -5.37
N THR A 173 2.57 19.10 -4.87
CA THR A 173 3.17 20.39 -5.23
C THR A 173 4.64 20.45 -4.82
N LEU A 174 4.98 19.96 -3.62
CA LEU A 174 6.35 19.86 -3.17
C LEU A 174 7.17 18.90 -4.03
N ALA A 175 6.61 17.75 -4.40
CA ALA A 175 7.26 16.78 -5.28
C ALA A 175 7.53 17.36 -6.68
N GLU A 176 6.59 18.10 -7.25
CA GLU A 176 6.78 18.81 -8.53
C GLU A 176 7.91 19.84 -8.45
N ALA A 177 7.95 20.59 -7.37
CA ALA A 177 9.00 21.58 -7.13
C ALA A 177 10.38 20.92 -6.97
N ILE A 178 10.49 19.83 -6.19
CA ILE A 178 11.73 19.07 -6.01
C ILE A 178 12.24 18.53 -7.36
N ILE A 179 11.36 17.98 -8.18
CA ILE A 179 11.74 17.44 -9.50
C ILE A 179 12.25 18.56 -10.42
N ASN A 180 11.54 19.69 -10.48
CA ASN A 180 11.97 20.82 -11.28
C ASN A 180 13.32 21.37 -10.80
N PHE A 181 13.47 21.52 -9.48
CA PHE A 181 14.71 21.96 -8.85
C PHE A 181 15.88 21.00 -9.17
N SER A 182 15.66 19.69 -9.07
CA SER A 182 16.69 18.69 -9.37
C SER A 182 17.12 18.68 -10.85
N ARG A 183 16.24 19.06 -11.76
CA ARG A 183 16.54 19.20 -13.19
C ARG A 183 17.40 20.42 -13.46
N GLU A 184 17.07 21.55 -12.86
CA GLU A 184 17.81 22.81 -13.04
C GLU A 184 19.23 22.70 -12.48
N ILE A 185 19.42 22.14 -11.30
CA ILE A 185 20.76 21.91 -10.74
C ILE A 185 21.67 21.12 -11.68
N LYS A 186 21.13 20.14 -12.40
CA LYS A 186 21.91 19.30 -13.29
C LYS A 186 22.17 19.94 -14.66
N ASN A 187 21.23 20.75 -15.13
CA ASN A 187 21.42 21.54 -16.34
C ASN A 187 22.40 22.70 -16.09
N SER A 188 22.56 23.12 -14.84
CA SER A 188 23.34 24.28 -14.42
C SER A 188 24.84 24.02 -14.27
N MET A 189 25.38 22.85 -14.66
CA MET A 189 26.84 22.74 -14.85
C MET A 189 27.37 23.75 -15.87
N ASP A 190 26.46 24.37 -16.66
CA ASP A 190 26.73 25.48 -17.61
C ASP A 190 26.04 26.81 -17.22
N PHE A 191 25.36 26.88 -16.06
CA PHE A 191 24.64 28.11 -15.62
C PHE A 191 25.58 29.04 -14.83
N SER A 192 25.49 30.33 -15.13
CA SER A 192 26.06 31.35 -14.23
C SER A 192 25.30 31.38 -12.90
N GLU A 193 26.00 31.63 -11.78
CA GLU A 193 25.39 31.73 -10.44
C GLU A 193 24.18 32.69 -10.42
N SER A 194 24.21 33.75 -11.20
CA SER A 194 23.12 34.72 -11.33
C SER A 194 21.82 34.14 -11.91
N ASN A 195 21.89 33.22 -12.87
CA ASN A 195 20.70 32.60 -13.43
C ASN A 195 20.07 31.61 -12.46
N PHE A 196 20.90 30.89 -11.68
CA PHE A 196 20.41 29.99 -10.64
C PHE A 196 19.77 30.78 -9.48
N GLU A 197 20.34 31.93 -9.10
CA GLU A 197 19.76 32.83 -8.08
C GLU A 197 18.37 33.34 -8.52
N ILE A 198 18.21 33.78 -9.78
CA ILE A 198 16.91 34.20 -10.32
C ILE A 198 15.92 33.04 -10.29
N PHE A 199 16.34 31.83 -10.67
CA PHE A 199 15.49 30.64 -10.64
C PHE A 199 15.00 30.33 -9.22
N VAL A 200 15.90 30.30 -8.23
CA VAL A 200 15.55 30.03 -6.83
C VAL A 200 14.66 31.14 -6.27
N ASN A 201 15.02 32.40 -6.45
CA ASN A 201 14.28 33.53 -5.89
C ASN A 201 12.94 33.79 -6.58
N GLY A 202 12.73 33.22 -7.78
CA GLY A 202 11.45 33.28 -8.50
C GLY A 202 10.31 32.43 -7.89
N ASN A 203 10.62 31.53 -6.94
CA ASN A 203 9.60 30.66 -6.35
C ASN A 203 9.91 30.36 -4.88
N ILE A 204 8.94 30.62 -4.00
CA ILE A 204 9.11 30.46 -2.55
C ILE A 204 9.40 28.99 -2.14
N ILE A 205 8.88 28.01 -2.89
CA ILE A 205 9.18 26.59 -2.62
C ILE A 205 10.61 26.26 -3.02
N TYR A 206 11.13 26.85 -4.09
CA TYR A 206 12.55 26.69 -4.48
C TYR A 206 13.48 27.34 -3.46
N GLN A 207 13.12 28.51 -2.93
CA GLN A 207 13.86 29.15 -1.84
C GLN A 207 13.90 28.24 -0.60
N TYR A 208 12.75 27.65 -0.23
CA TYR A 208 12.67 26.68 0.86
C TYR A 208 13.59 25.47 0.63
N ILE A 209 13.48 24.81 -0.53
CA ILE A 209 14.33 23.66 -0.88
C ILE A 209 15.82 24.03 -0.83
N TYR A 210 16.18 25.16 -1.41
CA TYR A 210 17.56 25.63 -1.43
C TYR A 210 18.11 25.90 -0.03
N CYS A 211 17.37 26.66 0.80
CA CYS A 211 17.80 26.96 2.16
C CYS A 211 17.98 25.71 3.01
N LYS A 212 17.08 24.74 2.92
CA LYS A 212 17.21 23.48 3.66
C LYS A 212 18.38 22.64 3.16
N TRP A 213 18.62 22.61 1.86
CA TRP A 213 19.78 21.93 1.28
C TRP A 213 21.09 22.60 1.70
N PHE A 214 21.16 23.94 1.67
CA PHE A 214 22.33 24.73 2.12
C PHE A 214 22.59 24.53 3.62
N ASP A 215 21.57 24.71 4.46
CA ASP A 215 21.67 24.56 5.91
C ASP A 215 22.09 23.16 6.32
N TYR A 216 21.55 22.11 5.66
CA TYR A 216 21.91 20.72 5.93
C TYR A 216 23.39 20.47 5.63
N ASN A 217 23.90 20.95 4.51
CA ASN A 217 25.31 20.78 4.15
C ASN A 217 26.28 21.57 5.04
N ALA A 218 25.85 22.72 5.58
CA ALA A 218 26.60 23.50 6.55
C ALA A 218 26.45 22.98 7.99
N GLY A 219 25.49 22.10 8.25
CA GLY A 219 25.06 21.73 9.58
C GLY A 219 25.71 20.48 10.17
N LYS A 220 25.14 20.05 11.30
CA LYS A 220 25.62 18.95 12.13
C LYS A 220 25.01 17.58 11.78
N TYR A 221 23.99 17.54 10.94
CA TYR A 221 23.31 16.32 10.54
C TYR A 221 24.04 15.70 9.35
N ARG A 222 24.44 14.42 9.44
CA ARG A 222 25.39 13.82 8.48
C ARG A 222 24.91 12.56 7.81
N GLU A 223 23.91 11.87 8.38
CA GLU A 223 23.61 10.51 7.95
C GLU A 223 23.02 10.43 6.54
N ILE A 224 22.24 11.43 6.13
CA ILE A 224 21.76 11.53 4.76
C ILE A 224 22.94 11.73 3.79
N ASN A 225 23.90 12.57 4.13
CA ASN A 225 25.09 12.77 3.31
C ASN A 225 25.94 11.50 3.23
N ASN A 226 26.06 10.74 4.32
CA ASN A 226 26.72 9.44 4.34
C ASN A 226 26.03 8.48 3.40
N LYS A 227 24.70 8.32 3.51
CA LYS A 227 23.87 7.46 2.65
C LYS A 227 24.08 7.79 1.16
N TYR A 228 23.87 9.03 0.76
CA TYR A 228 23.96 9.45 -0.65
C TYR A 228 25.38 9.73 -1.14
N GLY A 229 26.37 9.67 -0.27
CA GLY A 229 27.79 9.72 -0.62
C GLY A 229 28.33 8.43 -1.22
N HIS A 230 27.62 7.32 -1.10
CA HIS A 230 28.01 6.04 -1.69
C HIS A 230 27.91 6.03 -3.22
N LYS A 231 28.79 5.24 -3.86
CA LYS A 231 28.82 5.10 -5.33
C LYS A 231 27.49 4.63 -5.92
N ARG A 232 26.72 3.82 -5.17
CA ARG A 232 25.38 3.35 -5.58
C ARG A 232 24.39 4.47 -5.86
N PHE A 233 24.57 5.63 -5.25
CA PHE A 233 23.76 6.83 -5.46
C PHE A 233 24.48 7.89 -6.30
N TYR A 234 25.44 7.50 -7.11
CA TYR A 234 26.23 8.40 -7.97
C TYR A 234 26.89 9.56 -7.20
N THR A 235 27.19 9.34 -5.91
CA THR A 235 27.81 10.35 -5.03
C THR A 235 27.06 11.69 -5.00
N ILE A 236 25.74 11.66 -5.03
CA ILE A 236 24.87 12.85 -5.09
C ILE A 236 25.16 13.85 -3.98
N ALA A 237 25.44 13.40 -2.76
CA ALA A 237 25.77 14.26 -1.62
C ALA A 237 27.05 15.10 -1.82
N LYS A 238 27.87 14.78 -2.83
CA LYS A 238 29.07 15.57 -3.20
C LYS A 238 28.76 16.71 -4.17
N THR A 239 27.49 16.88 -4.56
CA THR A 239 27.09 18.02 -5.39
C THR A 239 27.32 19.30 -4.60
N ILE A 240 28.10 20.21 -5.17
CA ILE A 240 28.40 21.52 -4.55
C ILE A 240 27.11 22.33 -4.53
N VAL A 241 26.75 22.85 -3.35
CA VAL A 241 25.63 23.78 -3.19
C VAL A 241 26.08 25.14 -3.67
N PRO A 242 25.47 25.72 -4.73
CA PRO A 242 25.82 27.07 -5.16
C PRO A 242 25.53 28.08 -4.06
N THR A 243 26.40 29.05 -3.86
CA THR A 243 26.20 30.11 -2.86
C THR A 243 25.43 31.26 -3.52
N ILE A 244 24.18 31.43 -3.15
CA ILE A 244 23.34 32.54 -3.64
C ILE A 244 22.70 33.28 -2.46
N ILE A 245 22.27 34.50 -2.70
CA ILE A 245 21.48 35.28 -1.73
C ILE A 245 20.03 34.78 -1.82
N CYS A 246 19.53 34.23 -0.71
CA CYS A 246 18.18 33.75 -0.61
C CYS A 246 17.48 34.38 0.60
N ASP A 247 16.40 35.10 0.33
CA ASP A 247 15.63 35.81 1.35
C ASP A 247 14.51 34.98 1.98
N TRP A 248 14.56 33.64 1.83
CA TRP A 248 13.53 32.76 2.40
C TRP A 248 13.46 32.94 3.92
N LYS A 249 12.25 33.23 4.38
CA LYS A 249 11.93 33.23 5.81
C LYS A 249 10.87 32.19 6.05
N PRO A 250 10.90 31.48 7.20
CA PRO A 250 9.81 30.60 7.59
C PRO A 250 8.49 31.37 7.47
N ILE A 251 7.58 30.85 6.64
CA ILE A 251 6.26 31.45 6.51
C ILE A 251 5.54 31.12 7.81
N ASN A 252 5.22 32.15 8.59
CA ASN A 252 4.27 32.00 9.69
C ASN A 252 2.89 31.74 9.06
N PHE A 253 2.55 30.48 8.90
CA PHE A 253 1.18 30.06 8.62
C PHE A 253 0.48 29.86 9.98
N PRO A 254 -0.31 30.80 10.45
CA PRO A 254 -0.92 30.69 11.78
C PRO A 254 -1.84 29.48 11.91
N ASP A 255 -2.37 28.94 10.80
CA ASP A 255 -3.46 27.94 10.84
C ASP A 255 -3.40 26.86 9.74
N CYS A 256 -2.20 26.51 9.20
CA CYS A 256 -2.15 25.66 8.03
C CYS A 256 -1.32 24.36 8.19
N PHE A 257 -1.93 23.32 8.76
CA PHE A 257 -1.49 21.94 8.60
C PHE A 257 -2.19 21.37 7.36
N ASN A 258 -1.43 20.85 6.40
CA ASN A 258 -1.98 20.35 5.16
C ASN A 258 -3.06 19.29 5.41
N SER A 259 -4.21 19.45 4.78
CA SER A 259 -5.35 18.50 4.87
C SER A 259 -4.95 17.05 4.55
N CYS A 260 -3.86 16.85 3.78
CA CYS A 260 -3.30 15.53 3.49
C CYS A 260 -2.76 14.80 4.72
N TYR A 261 -2.40 15.52 5.78
CA TYR A 261 -1.96 14.95 7.06
C TYR A 261 -3.09 14.82 8.07
N GLN A 262 -4.31 15.26 7.72
CA GLN A 262 -5.48 15.02 8.54
C GLN A 262 -5.98 13.59 8.34
N ILE A 263 -6.53 13.03 9.41
CA ILE A 263 -7.25 11.77 9.35
C ILE A 263 -8.59 12.06 8.66
N ASN A 264 -8.66 11.81 7.34
CA ASN A 264 -9.88 12.01 6.56
C ASN A 264 -10.91 10.89 6.78
N ASN A 265 -10.68 10.04 7.77
CA ASN A 265 -11.54 8.92 8.04
C ASN A 265 -12.65 9.34 9.01
N ASN A 266 -13.80 9.74 8.45
CA ASN A 266 -15.01 10.06 9.22
C ASN A 266 -15.77 8.81 9.69
N ARG A 267 -15.23 7.61 9.47
CA ARG A 267 -15.84 6.37 9.94
C ARG A 267 -15.63 6.23 11.44
N ASN A 268 -16.68 5.91 12.15
CA ASN A 268 -16.62 5.51 13.55
C ASN A 268 -16.45 3.99 13.60
N TYR A 269 -15.22 3.53 13.72
CA TYR A 269 -14.94 2.14 14.08
C TYR A 269 -15.01 2.00 15.58
N TYR A 270 -15.53 0.86 16.02
CA TYR A 270 -15.52 0.54 17.43
C TYR A 270 -14.15 0.02 17.83
N VAL A 271 -13.55 0.56 18.88
CA VAL A 271 -12.30 0.06 19.46
C VAL A 271 -12.64 -0.71 20.72
N TYR A 272 -12.56 -2.04 20.63
CA TYR A 272 -12.90 -2.93 21.71
C TYR A 272 -11.86 -2.89 22.83
N ASN A 273 -12.32 -2.83 24.07
CA ASN A 273 -11.46 -3.01 25.23
C ASN A 273 -11.32 -4.50 25.61
N ASN A 274 -10.39 -4.81 26.52
CA ASN A 274 -10.11 -6.18 26.98
C ASN A 274 -11.34 -6.90 27.53
N TYR A 275 -12.22 -6.19 28.24
CA TYR A 275 -13.43 -6.78 28.83
C TYR A 275 -14.43 -7.17 27.74
N GLU A 276 -14.73 -6.27 26.82
CA GLU A 276 -15.64 -6.53 25.69
C GLU A 276 -15.17 -7.74 24.87
N LEU A 277 -13.89 -7.79 24.52
CA LEU A 277 -13.31 -8.92 23.78
C LEU A 277 -13.37 -10.25 24.56
N SER A 278 -13.34 -10.19 25.90
CA SER A 278 -13.42 -11.39 26.75
C SER A 278 -14.82 -11.96 26.86
N ILE A 279 -15.86 -11.12 26.75
CA ILE A 279 -17.27 -11.52 26.88
C ILE A 279 -17.98 -11.77 25.54
N MET A 280 -17.36 -11.38 24.41
CA MET A 280 -17.92 -11.66 23.09
C MET A 280 -18.14 -13.16 22.89
N PRO A 281 -19.36 -13.59 22.52
CA PRO A 281 -19.61 -14.99 22.24
C PRO A 281 -18.79 -15.46 21.04
N LYS A 282 -18.20 -16.65 21.15
CA LYS A 282 -17.43 -17.32 20.10
C LYS A 282 -18.18 -18.60 19.73
N ASN A 283 -19.19 -18.44 18.88
CA ASN A 283 -20.15 -19.51 18.62
C ASN A 283 -19.59 -20.55 17.63
N GLU A 284 -19.71 -20.28 16.35
CA GLU A 284 -19.35 -21.18 15.27
C GLU A 284 -18.03 -20.77 14.63
N ILE A 285 -17.15 -21.73 14.35
CA ILE A 285 -15.94 -21.46 13.56
C ILE A 285 -16.36 -21.38 12.08
N LEU A 286 -16.21 -20.19 11.50
CA LEU A 286 -16.48 -19.94 10.09
C LEU A 286 -15.29 -20.29 9.19
N GLY A 287 -14.08 -20.16 9.72
CA GLY A 287 -12.86 -20.50 9.02
C GLY A 287 -11.64 -20.54 9.96
N LYS A 288 -10.68 -21.38 9.60
CA LYS A 288 -9.36 -21.43 10.25
C LYS A 288 -8.31 -21.51 9.15
N GLY A 289 -7.40 -20.56 9.12
CA GLY A 289 -6.36 -20.45 8.10
C GLY A 289 -5.03 -20.03 8.68
N THR A 290 -4.05 -19.82 7.81
CA THR A 290 -2.70 -19.37 8.14
C THR A 290 -2.71 -18.03 8.89
N TYR A 291 -3.69 -17.17 8.58
CA TYR A 291 -3.78 -15.80 9.07
C TYR A 291 -4.73 -15.63 10.27
N GLY A 292 -5.12 -16.72 10.93
CA GLY A 292 -5.95 -16.68 12.13
C GLY A 292 -7.23 -17.49 12.06
N THR A 293 -8.09 -17.28 13.06
CA THR A 293 -9.38 -17.98 13.19
C THR A 293 -10.51 -16.96 13.07
N VAL A 294 -11.52 -17.29 12.28
CA VAL A 294 -12.74 -16.49 12.14
C VAL A 294 -13.90 -17.26 12.77
N VAL A 295 -14.60 -16.61 13.68
CA VAL A 295 -15.76 -17.19 14.37
C VAL A 295 -17.00 -16.31 14.17
N LYS A 296 -18.17 -16.93 14.18
CA LYS A 296 -19.42 -16.18 14.30
C LYS A 296 -19.53 -15.63 15.72
N SER A 297 -19.86 -14.36 15.83
CA SER A 297 -20.03 -13.66 17.09
C SER A 297 -21.21 -12.68 17.00
N THR A 298 -21.56 -12.06 18.12
CA THR A 298 -22.55 -11.00 18.18
C THR A 298 -22.01 -9.79 18.92
N PHE A 299 -22.31 -8.61 18.41
CA PHE A 299 -21.97 -7.36 19.08
C PHE A 299 -23.11 -6.34 18.87
N MET A 300 -23.60 -5.74 19.96
CA MET A 300 -24.73 -4.81 19.95
C MET A 300 -25.94 -5.35 19.16
N ASP A 301 -26.34 -6.60 19.42
CA ASP A 301 -27.44 -7.32 18.77
C ASP A 301 -27.28 -7.55 17.26
N HIS A 302 -26.07 -7.37 16.73
CA HIS A 302 -25.74 -7.70 15.33
C HIS A 302 -24.81 -8.90 15.23
N ASP A 303 -25.13 -9.81 14.32
CA ASP A 303 -24.23 -10.91 13.96
C ASP A 303 -23.02 -10.38 13.19
N ILE A 304 -21.82 -10.78 13.62
CA ILE A 304 -20.55 -10.38 13.03
C ILE A 304 -19.64 -11.60 12.78
N ALA A 305 -18.69 -11.45 11.86
CA ALA A 305 -17.53 -12.33 11.75
C ALA A 305 -16.38 -11.74 12.56
N LEU A 306 -15.92 -12.44 13.59
CA LEU A 306 -14.83 -12.01 14.45
C LEU A 306 -13.56 -12.79 14.08
N LYS A 307 -12.64 -12.11 13.39
CA LYS A 307 -11.31 -12.65 13.04
C LYS A 307 -10.35 -12.38 14.18
N SER A 308 -9.62 -13.41 14.62
CA SER A 308 -8.60 -13.30 15.68
C SER A 308 -7.26 -13.79 15.17
N THR A 309 -6.21 -13.04 15.48
CA THR A 309 -4.81 -13.34 15.14
C THR A 309 -3.94 -13.25 16.38
N ILE A 310 -2.90 -14.08 16.47
CA ILE A 310 -1.96 -14.07 17.58
C ILE A 310 -1.01 -12.87 17.41
N CYS A 311 -0.71 -12.17 18.50
CA CYS A 311 0.23 -11.04 18.54
C CYS A 311 1.15 -11.10 19.77
N ASP A 312 1.67 -12.30 20.10
CA ASP A 312 2.56 -12.52 21.24
C ASP A 312 3.88 -11.77 21.12
N GLU A 313 4.43 -11.74 19.91
CA GLU A 313 5.72 -11.11 19.62
C GLU A 313 5.57 -9.76 18.91
N GLU A 314 4.56 -9.61 18.04
CA GLU A 314 4.26 -8.36 17.34
C GLU A 314 2.85 -8.36 16.72
N ILE A 315 2.38 -7.18 16.31
CA ILE A 315 1.18 -7.08 15.46
C ILE A 315 1.56 -7.53 14.06
N GLU A 316 0.97 -8.63 13.61
CA GLU A 316 1.30 -9.28 12.36
C GLU A 316 1.06 -8.38 11.14
N THR A 317 1.97 -8.47 10.17
CA THR A 317 1.97 -7.66 8.94
C THR A 317 0.66 -7.79 8.16
N PHE A 318 0.14 -9.01 8.01
CA PHE A 318 -1.12 -9.24 7.28
C PHE A 318 -2.33 -8.68 8.03
N THR A 319 -2.36 -8.75 9.36
CA THR A 319 -3.42 -8.16 10.20
C THR A 319 -3.45 -6.64 10.05
N LEU A 320 -2.27 -6.00 10.09
CA LEU A 320 -2.15 -4.56 9.94
C LEU A 320 -2.55 -4.10 8.53
N ARG A 321 -2.13 -4.83 7.49
CA ARG A 321 -2.51 -4.52 6.10
C ARG A 321 -4.01 -4.66 5.88
N GLU A 322 -4.60 -5.75 6.32
CA GLU A 322 -6.03 -5.96 6.24
C GLU A 322 -6.81 -4.82 6.91
N LEU A 323 -6.43 -4.48 8.14
CA LEU A 323 -7.03 -3.38 8.88
C LEU A 323 -6.93 -2.04 8.14
N CYS A 324 -5.72 -1.66 7.72
CA CYS A 324 -5.46 -0.39 7.04
C CYS A 324 -6.21 -0.28 5.70
N HIS A 325 -6.33 -1.37 4.95
CA HIS A 325 -7.01 -1.37 3.66
C HIS A 325 -8.53 -1.39 3.80
N LEU A 326 -9.08 -2.21 4.71
CA LEU A 326 -10.52 -2.20 5.00
C LEU A 326 -11.01 -0.85 5.49
N VAL A 327 -10.22 -0.17 6.31
CA VAL A 327 -10.54 1.18 6.78
C VAL A 327 -10.65 2.18 5.63
N LYS A 328 -9.85 2.03 4.58
CA LYS A 328 -9.87 2.92 3.39
C LYS A 328 -10.94 2.58 2.38
N LEU A 329 -11.20 1.29 2.18
CA LEU A 329 -12.14 0.83 1.16
C LEU A 329 -13.57 0.84 1.69
N LYS A 330 -14.49 1.48 0.95
CA LYS A 330 -15.92 1.43 1.22
C LYS A 330 -16.66 1.15 -0.08
N HIS A 331 -17.11 -0.07 -0.24
CA HIS A 331 -17.83 -0.50 -1.42
C HIS A 331 -18.84 -1.59 -1.05
N GLU A 332 -20.01 -1.58 -1.67
CA GLU A 332 -21.07 -2.54 -1.39
C GLU A 332 -20.68 -4.01 -1.61
N ASN A 333 -19.67 -4.27 -2.44
CA ASN A 333 -19.17 -5.60 -2.74
C ASN A 333 -17.78 -5.88 -2.12
N ILE A 334 -17.40 -5.15 -1.10
CA ILE A 334 -16.24 -5.44 -0.23
C ILE A 334 -16.76 -5.55 1.20
N VAL A 335 -16.25 -6.54 1.94
CA VAL A 335 -16.65 -6.75 3.34
C VAL A 335 -16.39 -5.49 4.17
N ASP A 336 -17.37 -5.08 4.98
CA ASP A 336 -17.24 -3.91 5.84
C ASP A 336 -16.61 -4.28 7.18
N ILE A 337 -15.89 -3.32 7.78
CA ILE A 337 -15.29 -3.45 9.11
C ILE A 337 -16.14 -2.68 10.12
N TYR A 338 -16.47 -3.32 11.25
CA TYR A 338 -17.22 -2.70 12.33
C TYR A 338 -16.34 -2.21 13.47
N GLY A 339 -15.25 -2.92 13.73
CA GLY A 339 -14.33 -2.54 14.79
C GLY A 339 -13.12 -3.46 14.89
N PHE A 340 -12.23 -3.13 15.81
CA PHE A 340 -11.04 -3.91 16.10
C PHE A 340 -10.63 -3.72 17.56
N GLY A 341 -9.77 -4.59 18.06
CA GLY A 341 -9.24 -4.47 19.40
C GLY A 341 -8.12 -5.47 19.68
N MET A 342 -7.31 -5.18 20.70
CA MET A 342 -6.27 -6.09 21.17
C MET A 342 -6.60 -6.52 22.61
N ASN A 343 -6.52 -7.82 22.89
CA ASN A 343 -6.65 -8.37 24.21
C ASN A 343 -5.27 -8.72 24.77
N ASN A 344 -4.72 -7.85 25.61
CA ASN A 344 -3.37 -7.99 26.18
C ASN A 344 -3.22 -9.22 27.08
N LYS A 345 -4.32 -9.80 27.59
CA LYS A 345 -4.26 -11.01 28.44
C LYS A 345 -4.11 -12.29 27.64
N THR A 346 -4.63 -12.31 26.42
CA THR A 346 -4.61 -13.48 25.53
C THR A 346 -3.67 -13.28 24.35
N SER A 347 -3.01 -12.12 24.24
CA SER A 347 -2.17 -11.73 23.10
C SER A 347 -2.86 -11.94 21.76
N LEU A 348 -4.15 -11.60 21.68
CA LEU A 348 -4.95 -11.74 20.47
C LEU A 348 -5.38 -10.38 19.96
N PHE A 349 -5.17 -10.15 18.65
CA PHE A 349 -5.74 -9.03 17.93
C PHE A 349 -7.04 -9.48 17.25
N TYR A 350 -8.07 -8.68 17.35
CA TYR A 350 -9.40 -8.96 16.82
C TYR A 350 -9.82 -7.92 15.81
N ILE A 351 -10.43 -8.38 14.71
CA ILE A 351 -11.11 -7.53 13.72
C ILE A 351 -12.53 -8.06 13.58
N SER A 352 -13.53 -7.20 13.79
CA SER A 352 -14.93 -7.53 13.56
C SER A 352 -15.38 -7.05 12.19
N LEU A 353 -15.91 -7.97 11.42
CA LEU A 353 -16.25 -7.81 10.02
C LEU A 353 -17.72 -8.13 9.78
N GLU A 354 -18.22 -7.68 8.65
CA GLU A 354 -19.53 -8.09 8.12
C GLU A 354 -19.58 -9.60 7.96
N LEU A 355 -20.70 -10.20 8.39
CA LEU A 355 -20.90 -11.65 8.35
C LEU A 355 -21.41 -12.09 6.97
N GLY A 356 -20.69 -12.98 6.31
CA GLY A 356 -21.15 -13.72 5.15
C GLY A 356 -21.85 -15.03 5.55
N LEU A 357 -22.80 -15.49 4.72
CA LEU A 357 -23.49 -16.77 4.93
C LEU A 357 -22.64 -17.96 4.46
N SER A 358 -21.93 -17.82 3.36
CA SER A 358 -21.03 -18.84 2.81
C SER A 358 -20.07 -18.22 1.79
N SER A 359 -18.91 -18.85 1.57
CA SER A 359 -18.07 -18.49 0.43
C SER A 359 -18.54 -19.22 -0.85
N ILE A 360 -18.12 -18.71 -2.01
CA ILE A 360 -18.32 -19.40 -3.30
C ILE A 360 -17.69 -20.80 -3.25
N PHE A 361 -16.54 -20.95 -2.58
CA PHE A 361 -15.92 -22.26 -2.36
C PHE A 361 -16.83 -23.21 -1.60
N GLN A 362 -17.36 -22.77 -0.45
CA GLN A 362 -18.28 -23.60 0.35
C GLN A 362 -19.53 -23.96 -0.44
N LYS A 363 -20.11 -23.01 -1.18
CA LYS A 363 -21.32 -23.22 -1.97
C LYS A 363 -21.11 -24.30 -3.04
N ILE A 364 -20.07 -24.17 -3.86
CA ILE A 364 -19.87 -25.06 -5.03
C ILE A 364 -19.18 -26.38 -4.63
N PHE A 365 -18.05 -26.29 -3.86
CA PHE A 365 -17.16 -27.44 -3.65
C PHE A 365 -17.49 -28.27 -2.39
N ILE A 366 -18.11 -27.66 -1.38
CA ILE A 366 -18.47 -28.38 -0.14
C ILE A 366 -19.95 -28.79 -0.14
N LYS A 367 -20.84 -27.84 -0.45
CA LYS A 367 -22.30 -28.11 -0.45
C LYS A 367 -22.81 -28.66 -1.79
N HIS A 368 -21.98 -28.64 -2.84
CA HIS A 368 -22.33 -29.06 -4.20
C HIS A 368 -23.56 -28.33 -4.77
N GLU A 369 -23.77 -27.08 -4.35
CA GLU A 369 -24.84 -26.21 -4.83
C GLU A 369 -24.43 -25.55 -6.15
N THR A 370 -25.38 -25.42 -7.07
CA THR A 370 -25.17 -24.67 -8.32
C THR A 370 -25.64 -23.22 -8.17
N ILE A 371 -24.93 -22.31 -8.84
CA ILE A 371 -25.34 -20.91 -8.95
C ILE A 371 -26.31 -20.82 -10.14
N ASN A 372 -27.49 -20.24 -9.96
CA ASN A 372 -28.44 -20.00 -11.03
C ASN A 372 -27.97 -18.91 -11.99
N GLU A 373 -28.55 -18.81 -13.17
CA GLU A 373 -28.06 -17.91 -14.23
C GLU A 373 -28.16 -16.42 -13.86
N GLU A 374 -29.18 -16.02 -13.12
CA GLU A 374 -29.36 -14.64 -12.67
C GLU A 374 -28.28 -14.26 -11.64
N ASP A 375 -28.02 -15.12 -10.67
CA ASP A 375 -26.97 -14.90 -9.67
C ASP A 375 -25.58 -14.92 -10.29
N LYS A 376 -25.32 -15.73 -11.34
CA LYS A 376 -24.05 -15.71 -12.08
C LYS A 376 -23.77 -14.32 -12.63
N ILE A 377 -24.72 -13.73 -13.32
CA ILE A 377 -24.61 -12.39 -13.91
C ILE A 377 -24.33 -11.37 -12.80
N LYS A 378 -25.16 -11.40 -11.75
CA LYS A 378 -25.05 -10.51 -10.60
C LYS A 378 -23.67 -10.60 -9.96
N TYR A 379 -23.19 -11.81 -9.66
CA TYR A 379 -21.91 -12.01 -8.98
C TYR A 379 -20.72 -11.58 -9.83
N ILE A 380 -20.74 -11.80 -11.14
CA ILE A 380 -19.67 -11.35 -12.04
C ILE A 380 -19.56 -9.83 -12.04
N ILE A 381 -20.68 -9.12 -12.16
CA ILE A 381 -20.72 -7.66 -12.13
C ILE A 381 -20.24 -7.13 -10.78
N GLN A 382 -20.72 -7.72 -9.68
CA GLN A 382 -20.34 -7.32 -8.32
C GLN A 382 -18.87 -7.55 -8.03
N LEU A 383 -18.29 -8.68 -8.46
CA LEU A 383 -16.86 -8.97 -8.33
C LEU A 383 -16.02 -7.92 -9.06
N LEU A 384 -16.30 -7.69 -10.34
CA LEU A 384 -15.54 -6.77 -11.15
C LEU A 384 -15.68 -5.31 -10.67
N SER A 385 -16.87 -4.93 -10.17
CA SER A 385 -17.10 -3.62 -9.55
C SER A 385 -16.24 -3.43 -8.30
N ALA A 386 -16.14 -4.44 -7.44
CA ALA A 386 -15.30 -4.39 -6.24
C ALA A 386 -13.81 -4.23 -6.61
N ILE A 387 -13.34 -5.01 -7.58
CA ILE A 387 -11.92 -4.99 -7.98
C ILE A 387 -11.58 -3.70 -8.72
N ASP A 388 -12.46 -3.18 -9.58
CA ASP A 388 -12.27 -1.88 -10.21
C ASP A 388 -12.14 -0.76 -9.16
N TYR A 389 -13.01 -0.76 -8.15
CA TYR A 389 -12.93 0.17 -7.03
C TYR A 389 -11.61 0.05 -6.25
N MET A 390 -11.15 -1.18 -5.97
CA MET A 390 -9.85 -1.40 -5.32
C MET A 390 -8.70 -0.85 -6.16
N HIS A 391 -8.69 -1.13 -7.46
CA HIS A 391 -7.64 -0.69 -8.38
C HIS A 391 -7.63 0.83 -8.58
N GLN A 392 -8.80 1.49 -8.61
CA GLN A 392 -8.90 2.95 -8.60
C GLN A 392 -8.29 3.56 -7.32
N ASN A 393 -8.43 2.88 -6.18
CA ASN A 393 -7.79 3.24 -4.91
C ASN A 393 -6.32 2.77 -4.80
N LYS A 394 -5.72 2.28 -5.90
CA LYS A 394 -4.33 1.81 -5.97
C LYS A 394 -4.02 0.65 -5.02
N ILE A 395 -4.99 -0.21 -4.75
CA ILE A 395 -4.85 -1.40 -3.94
C ILE A 395 -5.07 -2.62 -4.81
N MET A 396 -4.09 -3.54 -4.86
CA MET A 396 -4.24 -4.89 -5.41
C MET A 396 -4.49 -5.87 -4.29
N HIS A 397 -5.38 -6.83 -4.52
CA HIS A 397 -5.81 -7.82 -3.55
C HIS A 397 -4.74 -8.91 -3.32
N ARG A 398 -4.20 -9.47 -4.39
CA ARG A 398 -3.13 -10.47 -4.44
C ARG A 398 -3.48 -11.86 -3.87
N ASP A 399 -4.72 -12.08 -3.43
CA ASP A 399 -5.21 -13.41 -3.02
C ASP A 399 -6.69 -13.60 -3.36
N LEU A 400 -7.07 -13.20 -4.56
CA LEU A 400 -8.42 -13.49 -5.05
C LEU A 400 -8.59 -14.98 -5.34
N SER A 401 -9.54 -15.58 -4.65
CA SER A 401 -9.94 -16.99 -4.82
C SER A 401 -11.41 -17.17 -4.47
N VAL A 402 -12.00 -18.26 -4.86
CA VAL A 402 -13.40 -18.57 -4.52
C VAL A 402 -13.65 -18.71 -3.01
N ALA A 403 -12.60 -18.92 -2.22
CA ALA A 403 -12.67 -18.95 -0.76
C ALA A 403 -12.80 -17.55 -0.15
N ASN A 404 -12.19 -16.54 -0.80
CA ASN A 404 -12.18 -15.14 -0.37
C ASN A 404 -13.33 -14.32 -1.00
N ILE A 405 -14.30 -14.99 -1.61
CA ILE A 405 -15.54 -14.39 -2.12
C ILE A 405 -16.70 -14.97 -1.31
N ILE A 406 -17.37 -14.12 -0.54
CA ILE A 406 -18.49 -14.51 0.32
C ILE A 406 -19.82 -13.97 -0.23
N ILE A 407 -20.91 -14.62 0.14
CA ILE A 407 -22.26 -14.20 -0.17
C ILE A 407 -22.92 -13.77 1.15
N ASP A 408 -23.46 -12.54 1.16
CA ASP A 408 -24.15 -12.00 2.32
C ASP A 408 -25.61 -12.52 2.45
N LYS A 409 -26.31 -12.08 3.50
CA LYS A 409 -27.71 -12.46 3.75
C LYS A 409 -28.69 -11.96 2.68
N ASP A 410 -28.33 -10.93 1.94
CA ASP A 410 -29.13 -10.32 0.89
C ASP A 410 -28.74 -10.85 -0.52
N ASN A 411 -28.02 -11.97 -0.53
CA ASN A 411 -27.52 -12.62 -1.74
C ASN A 411 -26.60 -11.75 -2.59
N ASN A 412 -25.81 -10.86 -1.98
CA ASN A 412 -24.80 -10.07 -2.66
C ASN A 412 -23.41 -10.69 -2.47
N LEU A 413 -22.60 -10.61 -3.51
CA LEU A 413 -21.20 -11.00 -3.46
C LEU A 413 -20.38 -9.91 -2.75
N LYS A 414 -19.46 -10.35 -1.88
CA LYS A 414 -18.48 -9.49 -1.21
C LYS A 414 -17.09 -10.11 -1.24
N VAL A 415 -16.13 -9.28 -1.59
CA VAL A 415 -14.69 -9.61 -1.52
C VAL A 415 -14.22 -9.46 -0.08
N CYS A 416 -13.47 -10.44 0.44
CA CYS A 416 -12.93 -10.43 1.80
C CYS A 416 -11.47 -10.86 1.83
N ASP A 417 -10.84 -10.79 3.01
CA ASP A 417 -9.45 -11.16 3.30
C ASP A 417 -8.40 -10.34 2.54
N LEU A 418 -8.21 -9.10 3.00
CA LEU A 418 -7.22 -8.18 2.45
C LEU A 418 -5.82 -8.31 3.13
N GLY A 419 -5.54 -9.40 3.84
CA GLY A 419 -4.28 -9.61 4.55
C GLY A 419 -3.04 -9.60 3.64
N LEU A 420 -3.16 -10.08 2.41
CA LEU A 420 -2.11 -10.05 1.40
C LEU A 420 -2.16 -8.80 0.50
N SER A 421 -3.20 -7.97 0.61
CA SER A 421 -3.36 -6.80 -0.25
C SER A 421 -2.22 -5.79 -0.10
N LYS A 422 -1.96 -5.03 -1.16
CA LYS A 422 -0.87 -4.05 -1.18
C LYS A 422 -1.17 -2.88 -2.11
N PHE A 423 -0.63 -1.72 -1.75
CA PHE A 423 -0.61 -0.58 -2.67
C PHE A 423 0.29 -0.86 -3.87
N PHE A 424 -0.15 -0.45 -5.05
CA PHE A 424 0.65 -0.51 -6.27
C PHE A 424 0.87 0.88 -6.85
N TYR A 425 1.92 0.97 -7.65
CA TYR A 425 2.35 2.21 -8.28
C TYR A 425 2.43 2.00 -9.79
N ASN A 426 2.06 3.02 -10.55
CA ASN A 426 2.08 2.96 -12.01
C ASN A 426 3.49 3.15 -12.62
N PHE A 427 4.54 2.64 -11.96
CA PHE A 427 5.90 2.72 -12.48
C PHE A 427 6.62 1.36 -12.38
N ASP A 428 7.34 1.01 -13.43
CA ASP A 428 7.88 -0.32 -13.74
C ASP A 428 8.98 -0.86 -12.79
N PHE A 429 9.31 -0.17 -11.69
CA PHE A 429 10.46 -0.54 -10.85
C PHE A 429 10.10 -1.14 -9.49
N CYS A 430 8.81 -1.29 -9.19
CA CYS A 430 8.41 -1.90 -7.94
C CYS A 430 8.47 -3.42 -8.03
N LYS A 431 9.23 -4.01 -7.10
CA LYS A 431 9.27 -5.46 -6.90
C LYS A 431 8.32 -5.85 -5.78
N TYR A 432 7.61 -6.94 -6.00
CA TYR A 432 6.65 -7.51 -5.05
C TYR A 432 6.95 -8.99 -4.83
N SER A 433 6.49 -9.54 -3.71
CA SER A 433 6.62 -10.97 -3.41
C SER A 433 5.80 -11.83 -4.38
N THR A 434 6.36 -12.92 -4.87
CA THR A 434 5.70 -13.85 -5.79
C THR A 434 4.94 -14.97 -5.08
N GLY A 435 5.28 -15.31 -3.84
CA GLY A 435 4.60 -16.32 -3.04
C GLY A 435 3.22 -15.88 -2.52
N VAL A 436 2.39 -15.29 -3.39
CA VAL A 436 1.03 -14.84 -3.11
C VAL A 436 0.05 -15.50 -4.08
N CYS A 437 -1.23 -15.33 -3.89
CA CYS A 437 -2.34 -15.96 -4.61
C CYS A 437 -2.47 -17.48 -4.38
N THR A 438 -3.70 -17.93 -4.32
CA THR A 438 -4.06 -19.35 -4.28
C THR A 438 -3.67 -20.02 -5.61
N ILE A 439 -3.07 -21.22 -5.59
CA ILE A 439 -2.47 -21.89 -6.76
C ILE A 439 -3.43 -21.96 -7.95
N THR A 440 -4.69 -22.34 -7.73
CA THR A 440 -5.70 -22.50 -8.78
C THR A 440 -6.14 -21.19 -9.45
N SER A 441 -5.81 -20.04 -8.86
CA SER A 441 -6.08 -18.70 -9.40
C SER A 441 -4.82 -17.86 -9.57
N ARG A 442 -3.62 -18.45 -9.38
CA ARG A 442 -2.33 -17.75 -9.45
C ARG A 442 -1.96 -17.45 -10.90
N PRO A 443 -1.67 -16.20 -11.24
CA PRO A 443 -1.22 -15.81 -12.57
C PRO A 443 0.10 -16.47 -12.97
N ILE A 444 0.26 -16.70 -14.28
CA ILE A 444 1.45 -17.36 -14.82
C ILE A 444 2.75 -16.60 -14.52
N GLU A 445 2.74 -15.28 -14.51
CA GLU A 445 3.90 -14.46 -14.14
C GLU A 445 4.35 -14.70 -12.70
N LEU A 446 3.44 -14.99 -11.76
CA LEU A 446 3.78 -15.33 -10.38
C LEU A 446 4.29 -16.76 -10.27
N LEU A 447 3.71 -17.71 -11.02
CA LEU A 447 4.19 -19.09 -11.12
C LEU A 447 5.61 -19.15 -11.70
N LEU A 448 5.99 -18.18 -12.54
CA LEU A 448 7.32 -18.01 -13.12
C LEU A 448 8.24 -17.10 -12.28
N ASN A 449 7.86 -16.77 -11.04
CA ASN A 449 8.62 -15.98 -10.08
C ASN A 449 8.99 -14.56 -10.56
N TYR A 450 8.14 -13.93 -11.37
CA TYR A 450 8.36 -12.56 -11.83
C TYR A 450 7.93 -11.53 -10.78
N GLU A 451 8.88 -10.80 -10.23
CA GLU A 451 8.64 -9.85 -9.12
C GLU A 451 8.07 -8.50 -9.55
N LYS A 452 8.17 -8.12 -10.85
CA LYS A 452 7.76 -6.80 -11.36
C LYS A 452 6.34 -6.83 -11.95
N TYR A 453 5.38 -7.36 -11.21
CA TYR A 453 3.98 -7.41 -11.61
C TYR A 453 3.19 -6.17 -11.14
N ASN A 454 1.95 -6.05 -11.58
CA ASN A 454 1.03 -4.97 -11.23
C ASN A 454 -0.37 -5.52 -10.89
N GLU A 455 -1.37 -4.65 -10.81
CA GLU A 455 -2.75 -4.99 -10.48
C GLU A 455 -3.42 -5.98 -11.44
N LYS A 456 -2.84 -6.22 -12.61
CA LYS A 456 -3.37 -7.17 -13.60
C LYS A 456 -3.32 -8.64 -13.12
N ILE A 457 -2.57 -8.93 -12.05
CA ILE A 457 -2.61 -10.25 -11.41
C ILE A 457 -4.01 -10.54 -10.85
N ASP A 458 -4.69 -9.54 -10.29
CA ASP A 458 -6.05 -9.68 -9.78
C ASP A 458 -7.05 -9.98 -10.90
N ILE A 459 -6.80 -9.45 -12.11
CA ILE A 459 -7.65 -9.71 -13.30
C ILE A 459 -7.56 -11.15 -13.74
N TRP A 460 -6.38 -11.76 -13.73
CA TRP A 460 -6.21 -13.18 -13.96
C TRP A 460 -7.01 -14.01 -12.94
N SER A 461 -6.85 -13.68 -11.66
CA SER A 461 -7.59 -14.38 -10.60
C SER A 461 -9.11 -14.19 -10.72
N CYS A 462 -9.58 -12.98 -11.11
CA CYS A 462 -10.99 -12.73 -11.43
C CYS A 462 -11.48 -13.62 -12.57
N ALA A 463 -10.71 -13.79 -13.64
CA ALA A 463 -11.07 -14.67 -14.74
C ALA A 463 -11.26 -16.12 -14.26
N CYS A 464 -10.38 -16.59 -13.38
CA CYS A 464 -10.53 -17.92 -12.77
C CYS A 464 -11.82 -18.04 -11.96
N ILE A 465 -12.13 -17.04 -11.11
CA ILE A 465 -13.35 -17.03 -10.29
C ILE A 465 -14.61 -16.95 -11.18
N ILE A 466 -14.60 -16.08 -12.19
CA ILE A 466 -15.72 -15.95 -13.15
C ILE A 466 -15.95 -17.28 -13.88
N GLY A 467 -14.88 -17.94 -14.30
CA GLY A 467 -14.99 -19.27 -14.92
C GLY A 467 -15.62 -20.30 -13.99
N VAL A 468 -15.25 -20.30 -12.69
CA VAL A 468 -15.88 -21.16 -11.67
C VAL A 468 -17.37 -20.81 -11.49
N ILE A 469 -17.73 -19.53 -11.43
CA ILE A 469 -19.13 -19.10 -11.30
C ILE A 469 -19.96 -19.58 -12.51
N LEU A 470 -19.45 -19.44 -13.72
CA LEU A 470 -20.15 -19.85 -14.94
C LEU A 470 -20.27 -21.38 -15.04
N ARG A 471 -19.20 -22.11 -14.71
CA ARG A 471 -19.09 -23.56 -14.87
C ARG A 471 -19.67 -24.35 -13.69
N ASN A 472 -19.70 -23.78 -12.48
CA ASN A 472 -19.91 -24.43 -11.19
C ASN A 472 -18.85 -25.53 -10.88
N SER A 473 -17.66 -25.40 -11.40
CA SER A 473 -16.48 -26.24 -11.12
C SER A 473 -15.19 -25.46 -11.43
N ALA A 474 -14.04 -25.96 -10.99
CA ALA A 474 -12.75 -25.34 -11.27
C ALA A 474 -12.47 -25.27 -12.78
N ILE A 475 -11.81 -24.19 -13.22
CA ILE A 475 -11.35 -24.06 -14.62
C ILE A 475 -9.89 -24.49 -14.78
N PHE A 476 -9.09 -24.41 -13.71
CA PHE A 476 -7.75 -24.96 -13.61
C PHE A 476 -7.70 -25.86 -12.37
N GLU A 477 -7.14 -27.07 -12.51
CA GLU A 477 -6.99 -28.05 -11.44
C GLU A 477 -5.49 -28.28 -11.19
N ALA A 478 -4.99 -27.86 -10.04
CA ALA A 478 -3.58 -28.01 -9.68
C ALA A 478 -3.38 -28.00 -8.17
N ASN A 479 -2.45 -28.83 -7.69
CA ASN A 479 -2.01 -28.87 -6.30
C ASN A 479 -0.58 -28.31 -6.13
N THR A 480 0.17 -28.23 -7.22
CA THR A 480 1.54 -27.69 -7.27
C THR A 480 1.67 -26.63 -8.34
N GLU A 481 2.68 -25.77 -8.20
CA GLU A 481 2.97 -24.71 -9.19
C GLU A 481 3.25 -25.30 -10.58
N GLN A 482 3.96 -26.42 -10.65
CA GLN A 482 4.27 -27.09 -11.91
C GLN A 482 3.00 -27.65 -12.58
N GLU A 483 2.10 -28.23 -11.81
CA GLU A 483 0.79 -28.68 -12.33
C GLU A 483 -0.02 -27.50 -12.87
N ALA A 484 -0.04 -26.36 -12.13
CA ALA A 484 -0.73 -25.15 -12.56
C ALA A 484 -0.17 -24.61 -13.89
N ILE A 485 1.14 -24.54 -14.05
CA ILE A 485 1.78 -24.13 -15.32
C ILE A 485 1.38 -25.10 -16.45
N ASN A 486 1.44 -26.40 -16.21
CA ASN A 486 1.08 -27.39 -17.20
C ASN A 486 -0.38 -27.32 -17.63
N GLU A 487 -1.28 -27.08 -16.68
CA GLU A 487 -2.71 -26.95 -16.92
C GLU A 487 -3.03 -25.67 -17.70
N ILE A 488 -2.43 -24.54 -17.31
CA ILE A 488 -2.55 -23.26 -18.02
C ILE A 488 -2.11 -23.44 -19.48
N TYR A 489 -0.95 -24.06 -19.73
CA TYR A 489 -0.45 -24.30 -21.09
C TYR A 489 -1.28 -25.32 -21.86
N HIS A 490 -1.88 -26.27 -21.20
CA HIS A 490 -2.80 -27.21 -21.84
C HIS A 490 -4.07 -26.50 -22.35
N ILE A 491 -4.64 -25.63 -21.53
CA ILE A 491 -5.92 -24.96 -21.85
C ILE A 491 -5.71 -23.77 -22.77
N LEU A 492 -4.75 -22.89 -22.45
CA LEU A 492 -4.52 -21.64 -23.20
C LEU A 492 -3.57 -21.81 -24.38
N GLY A 493 -2.83 -22.93 -24.44
CA GLY A 493 -1.69 -23.12 -25.33
C GLY A 493 -0.40 -22.51 -24.76
N THR A 494 0.75 -22.95 -25.23
CA THR A 494 2.01 -22.31 -24.88
C THR A 494 2.13 -20.92 -25.49
N PRO A 495 2.81 -19.96 -24.84
CA PRO A 495 3.02 -18.63 -25.40
C PRO A 495 3.74 -18.71 -26.76
N THR A 496 3.23 -18.01 -27.76
CA THR A 496 3.86 -17.89 -29.07
C THR A 496 5.16 -17.08 -28.98
N GLU A 497 6.07 -17.25 -29.95
CA GLU A 497 7.31 -16.45 -30.03
C GLU A 497 7.06 -14.94 -29.94
N LEU A 498 5.97 -14.46 -30.56
CA LEU A 498 5.57 -13.06 -30.47
C LEU A 498 5.15 -12.65 -29.07
N GLN A 499 4.45 -13.52 -28.32
CA GLN A 499 4.10 -13.26 -26.92
C GLN A 499 5.34 -13.31 -26.03
N GLN A 500 6.22 -14.29 -26.22
CA GLN A 500 7.49 -14.38 -25.50
C GLN A 500 8.36 -13.14 -25.73
N SER A 501 8.42 -12.61 -26.97
CA SER A 501 9.20 -11.41 -27.26
C SER A 501 8.66 -10.13 -26.59
N LYS A 502 7.37 -10.10 -26.24
CA LYS A 502 6.70 -8.92 -25.64
C LYS A 502 6.59 -8.97 -24.12
N ALA A 503 6.60 -10.14 -23.53
CA ALA A 503 6.45 -10.32 -22.09
C ALA A 503 7.83 -10.61 -21.44
N ASP A 504 8.34 -9.66 -20.66
CA ASP A 504 9.68 -9.77 -20.04
C ASP A 504 9.80 -11.01 -19.16
N TYR A 505 8.76 -11.36 -18.41
CA TYR A 505 8.77 -12.53 -17.53
C TYR A 505 8.86 -13.86 -18.28
N LEU A 506 8.33 -13.96 -19.49
CA LEU A 506 8.45 -15.15 -20.34
C LEU A 506 9.86 -15.31 -20.88
N ARG A 507 10.56 -14.19 -21.16
CA ARG A 507 11.95 -14.20 -21.60
C ARG A 507 12.92 -14.52 -20.45
N GLU A 508 12.63 -14.02 -19.26
CA GLU A 508 13.48 -14.20 -18.07
C GLU A 508 13.33 -15.60 -17.46
N SER A 509 12.21 -16.30 -17.68
CA SER A 509 11.91 -17.59 -17.03
C SER A 509 12.81 -18.75 -17.49
N MET A 510 13.46 -18.69 -18.66
CA MET A 510 14.32 -19.75 -19.26
C MET A 510 13.73 -21.17 -19.20
N ILE A 511 12.40 -21.30 -19.11
CA ILE A 511 11.76 -22.62 -19.05
C ILE A 511 11.67 -23.18 -20.47
N ASP A 512 12.28 -24.33 -20.67
CA ASP A 512 12.10 -25.11 -21.90
C ASP A 512 10.71 -25.75 -21.86
N ILE A 513 9.81 -25.24 -22.72
CA ILE A 513 8.40 -25.61 -22.69
C ILE A 513 8.09 -26.39 -23.96
N ASP A 514 7.65 -27.63 -23.79
CA ASP A 514 7.09 -28.40 -24.91
C ASP A 514 5.89 -27.68 -25.52
N PRO A 515 5.89 -27.41 -26.82
CA PRO A 515 4.78 -26.73 -27.48
C PRO A 515 3.44 -27.46 -27.25
N LYS A 516 2.48 -26.80 -26.64
CA LYS A 516 1.11 -27.31 -26.45
C LYS A 516 0.14 -26.50 -27.30
N ILE A 517 -0.72 -27.20 -28.01
CA ILE A 517 -1.84 -26.58 -28.75
C ILE A 517 -2.95 -26.29 -27.75
N ARG A 518 -3.54 -25.11 -27.85
CA ARG A 518 -4.67 -24.69 -27.03
C ARG A 518 -5.84 -25.68 -27.17
N THR A 519 -6.34 -26.21 -26.06
CA THR A 519 -7.56 -27.02 -26.00
C THR A 519 -8.80 -26.18 -25.72
N GLY A 520 -8.67 -25.04 -25.04
CA GLY A 520 -9.74 -24.11 -24.70
C GLY A 520 -10.67 -24.59 -23.59
N PHE A 521 -11.60 -23.73 -23.23
CA PHE A 521 -12.70 -24.02 -22.30
C PHE A 521 -13.94 -24.46 -23.10
N VAL A 522 -13.89 -25.64 -23.74
CA VAL A 522 -14.89 -26.10 -24.72
C VAL A 522 -16.34 -26.04 -24.24
N ASP A 523 -16.58 -26.38 -22.98
CA ASP A 523 -17.91 -26.34 -22.36
C ASP A 523 -18.41 -24.88 -22.16
N LEU A 524 -17.52 -23.97 -21.71
CA LEU A 524 -17.84 -22.56 -21.57
C LEU A 524 -18.01 -21.89 -22.94
N GLU A 525 -17.14 -22.17 -23.91
CA GLU A 525 -17.24 -21.65 -25.27
C GLU A 525 -18.59 -22.03 -25.94
N LYS A 526 -19.08 -23.22 -25.64
CA LYS A 526 -20.39 -23.70 -26.15
C LYS A 526 -21.57 -23.01 -25.47
N LYS A 527 -21.50 -22.80 -24.14
CA LYS A 527 -22.62 -22.30 -23.34
C LYS A 527 -22.60 -20.78 -23.19
N TYR A 528 -21.43 -20.17 -23.08
CA TYR A 528 -21.20 -18.75 -22.79
C TYR A 528 -20.10 -18.17 -23.72
N PRO A 529 -20.30 -18.16 -25.06
CA PRO A 529 -19.25 -17.82 -26.01
C PRO A 529 -18.70 -16.40 -25.85
N GLU A 530 -19.56 -15.40 -25.61
CA GLU A 530 -19.14 -14.01 -25.46
C GLU A 530 -18.40 -13.80 -24.12
N GLU A 531 -18.92 -14.38 -23.04
CA GLU A 531 -18.32 -14.32 -21.72
C GLU A 531 -16.96 -15.02 -21.71
N THR A 532 -16.86 -16.19 -22.38
CA THR A 532 -15.61 -16.95 -22.47
C THR A 532 -14.53 -16.20 -23.23
N GLN A 533 -14.90 -15.42 -24.26
CA GLN A 533 -13.93 -14.56 -24.94
C GLN A 533 -13.37 -13.50 -24.00
N ILE A 534 -14.19 -12.88 -23.13
CA ILE A 534 -13.70 -11.93 -22.12
C ILE A 534 -12.76 -12.63 -21.13
N ILE A 535 -13.08 -13.85 -20.69
CA ILE A 535 -12.20 -14.64 -19.82
C ILE A 535 -10.84 -14.84 -20.49
N TYR A 536 -10.77 -15.17 -21.78
CA TYR A 536 -9.48 -15.28 -22.49
C TYR A 536 -8.72 -13.97 -22.53
N ASP A 537 -9.39 -12.85 -22.77
CA ASP A 537 -8.75 -11.54 -22.77
C ASP A 537 -8.25 -11.11 -21.38
N MET A 538 -8.88 -11.62 -20.30
CA MET A 538 -8.43 -11.46 -18.91
C MET A 538 -7.26 -12.41 -18.55
N LEU A 539 -7.10 -13.53 -19.28
CA LEU A 539 -6.03 -14.51 -19.14
C LEU A 539 -4.90 -14.32 -20.18
N ASP A 540 -4.79 -13.15 -20.81
CA ASP A 540 -3.73 -12.90 -21.77
C ASP A 540 -2.35 -12.95 -21.10
N TYR A 541 -1.41 -13.65 -21.72
CA TYR A 541 -0.01 -13.71 -21.30
C TYR A 541 0.67 -12.34 -21.34
N ASP A 542 0.34 -11.47 -22.30
CA ASP A 542 0.82 -10.10 -22.34
C ASP A 542 0.09 -9.24 -21.31
N ILE A 543 0.73 -8.99 -20.15
CA ILE A 543 0.17 -8.18 -19.06
C ILE A 543 -0.35 -6.82 -19.56
N LYS A 544 0.28 -6.24 -20.60
CA LYS A 544 -0.14 -4.95 -21.16
C LYS A 544 -1.45 -5.05 -21.94
N LYS A 545 -1.74 -6.21 -22.54
CA LYS A 545 -2.98 -6.48 -23.28
C LYS A 545 -4.09 -7.02 -22.39
N ARG A 546 -3.72 -7.70 -21.28
CA ARG A 546 -4.70 -8.19 -20.32
C ARG A 546 -5.62 -7.05 -19.92
N LEU A 547 -6.93 -7.26 -19.91
CA LEU A 547 -7.93 -6.25 -19.56
C LEU A 547 -7.67 -5.61 -18.18
N THR A 548 -8.14 -4.38 -17.99
CA THR A 548 -8.34 -3.79 -16.66
C THR A 548 -9.66 -4.27 -16.06
N ALA A 549 -9.87 -4.06 -14.75
CA ALA A 549 -11.15 -4.37 -14.10
C ALA A 549 -12.30 -3.58 -14.74
N SER A 550 -12.07 -2.28 -15.01
CA SER A 550 -13.05 -1.41 -15.67
C SER A 550 -13.43 -1.90 -17.07
N GLU A 551 -12.43 -2.25 -17.91
CA GLU A 551 -12.69 -2.77 -19.28
C GLU A 551 -13.45 -4.11 -19.25
N ALA A 552 -13.10 -5.01 -18.32
CA ALA A 552 -13.80 -6.28 -18.14
C ALA A 552 -15.26 -6.05 -17.68
N LEU A 553 -15.45 -5.17 -16.68
CA LEU A 553 -16.77 -4.80 -16.17
C LEU A 553 -17.67 -4.24 -17.28
N ASP A 554 -17.17 -3.28 -18.05
CA ASP A 554 -17.91 -2.66 -19.17
C ASP A 554 -18.31 -3.70 -20.22
N ARG A 555 -17.41 -4.64 -20.56
CA ARG A 555 -17.71 -5.69 -21.54
C ARG A 555 -18.78 -6.64 -21.05
N PHE A 556 -18.71 -7.13 -19.81
CA PHE A 556 -19.74 -7.98 -19.22
C PHE A 556 -21.08 -7.25 -19.13
N GLN A 557 -21.11 -6.01 -18.68
CA GLN A 557 -22.34 -5.20 -18.63
C GLN A 557 -22.97 -5.04 -20.02
N ASN A 558 -22.16 -4.87 -21.07
CA ASN A 558 -22.66 -4.72 -22.45
C ASN A 558 -23.27 -6.01 -22.99
N ILE A 559 -22.75 -7.19 -22.63
CA ILE A 559 -23.37 -8.49 -22.96
C ILE A 559 -24.75 -8.59 -22.29
N TYR A 560 -24.81 -8.31 -20.99
CA TYR A 560 -26.03 -8.53 -20.23
C TYR A 560 -27.13 -7.48 -20.44
N LYS A 561 -26.77 -6.27 -20.90
CA LYS A 561 -27.77 -5.27 -21.36
C LYS A 561 -28.45 -5.65 -22.69
N LYS A 562 -27.82 -6.54 -23.47
CA LYS A 562 -28.36 -7.00 -24.77
C LYS A 562 -29.22 -8.25 -24.64
N LYS A 563 -29.04 -9.02 -23.57
CA LYS A 563 -29.85 -10.19 -23.22
C LYS A 563 -31.06 -9.78 -22.38
#